data_bbff0dc3ddba885ee961ce3308481b4b
#
_entry.id   bbff0dc3ddba885ee961ce3308481b4b
#
_cell.length_a   1.000
_cell.length_b   1.000
_cell.length_c   1.000
_cell.angle_alpha   90.00
_cell.angle_beta   90.00
_cell.angle_gamma   90.00
#
_symmetry.space_group_name_H-M   'P 1'
#
loop_
_entity.id
_entity.type
_entity.pdbx_description
1 polymer ?
#
loop_
_entity_poly.entity_id
_entity_poly.type
_entity_poly.pdbx_seq_one_letter_code
_entity_poly.pdbx_strand_id
1 'polypeptide(L)'
;MDMNLILASIGVFLVVILLLVVILLVAKNFLVPSGNVKLTINGEKELEVASGSTLLNTLSVNGIFLSSACGGKGSCGQCKCQVLEGGGEILPSEVPHFSRKQQQDHWRLGCQVKVKSDMSIKIDESVLGVKEWECEVISNKNVATFIKEFIVALPKGEHMDFIPGSYAQIKIPKFSMDYDKDIDKSLIGDEYLPAWEKFGLLGLKCKNDEETIRAYSMANYPAEGDRIMLTVRIATPPFKPKEQGPGFMDVMPGIASSYIFTLKPGDKVIMSGPYGDFHPILDSNKEMMWIGGGAGMAPLRAQIMHLTKTLHVTDRKMSYFYGARALNEVFYLEDFLQIEKDFPNFTFHLALDRPDPAADAAGVKYTPGFVHNVIYETYLKNHEAPEDIEYYMCGPGPMSKAVEKMLDDLGVPAQNLMFDNFGG
;
A
#
# COMPACT_ATOMS: atom_id res chain seq x y z
N MET A 1 -12.07 61.66 -11.05
CA MET A 1 -12.47 60.89 -9.86
C MET A 1 -11.71 61.48 -8.69
N ASP A 2 -12.39 61.91 -7.64
CA ASP A 2 -11.78 62.71 -6.57
C ASP A 2 -10.81 61.83 -5.76
N MET A 3 -9.52 62.22 -5.72
CA MET A 3 -8.44 61.49 -4.99
C MET A 3 -8.82 61.26 -3.51
N ASN A 4 -9.53 62.22 -2.92
CA ASN A 4 -10.00 62.08 -1.55
C ASN A 4 -11.05 60.98 -1.37
N LEU A 5 -11.92 60.78 -2.38
CA LEU A 5 -12.91 59.72 -2.37
C LEU A 5 -12.28 58.33 -2.49
N ILE A 6 -11.23 58.23 -3.30
CA ILE A 6 -10.46 56.97 -3.46
C ILE A 6 -9.73 56.64 -2.14
N LEU A 7 -9.06 57.59 -1.54
CA LEU A 7 -8.38 57.39 -0.26
C LEU A 7 -9.33 57.06 0.87
N ALA A 8 -10.50 57.70 0.93
CA ALA A 8 -11.53 57.37 1.92
C ALA A 8 -12.09 55.95 1.69
N SER A 9 -12.33 55.55 0.45
CA SER A 9 -12.80 54.19 0.15
C SER A 9 -11.78 53.13 0.51
N ILE A 10 -10.48 53.32 0.23
CA ILE A 10 -9.37 52.43 0.63
C ILE A 10 -9.30 52.37 2.17
N GLY A 11 -9.44 53.51 2.86
CA GLY A 11 -9.42 53.56 4.32
C GLY A 11 -10.56 52.74 4.94
N VAL A 12 -11.78 52.90 4.45
CA VAL A 12 -12.94 52.12 4.92
C VAL A 12 -12.75 50.66 4.66
N PHE A 13 -12.25 50.27 3.46
CA PHE A 13 -12.01 48.89 3.10
C PHE A 13 -10.97 48.22 4.02
N LEU A 14 -9.87 48.92 4.32
CA LEU A 14 -8.85 48.43 5.24
C LEU A 14 -9.37 48.25 6.66
N VAL A 15 -10.18 49.20 7.15
CA VAL A 15 -10.82 49.10 8.48
C VAL A 15 -11.74 47.89 8.55
N VAL A 16 -12.55 47.65 7.53
CA VAL A 16 -13.46 46.50 7.48
C VAL A 16 -12.69 45.18 7.45
N ILE A 17 -11.61 45.08 6.66
CA ILE A 17 -10.77 43.88 6.63
C ILE A 17 -10.13 43.66 8.02
N LEU A 18 -9.60 44.69 8.62
CA LEU A 18 -8.92 44.60 9.91
C LEU A 18 -9.90 44.16 11.00
N LEU A 19 -11.11 44.68 10.98
CA LEU A 19 -12.18 44.28 11.89
C LEU A 19 -12.60 42.85 11.69
N LEU A 20 -12.73 42.38 10.45
CA LEU A 20 -12.99 40.95 10.14
C LEU A 20 -11.86 40.04 10.62
N VAL A 21 -10.61 40.44 10.41
CA VAL A 21 -9.45 39.67 10.90
C VAL A 21 -9.46 39.59 12.43
N VAL A 22 -9.74 40.69 13.12
CA VAL A 22 -9.84 40.70 14.59
C VAL A 22 -10.97 39.78 15.06
N ILE A 23 -12.16 39.87 14.44
CA ILE A 23 -13.28 38.98 14.76
C ILE A 23 -12.91 37.52 14.55
N LEU A 24 -12.24 37.18 13.44
CA LEU A 24 -11.80 35.83 13.16
C LEU A 24 -10.76 35.32 14.16
N LEU A 25 -9.81 36.18 14.56
CA LEU A 25 -8.82 35.82 15.58
C LEU A 25 -9.44 35.61 16.97
N VAL A 26 -10.37 36.46 17.34
CA VAL A 26 -11.15 36.32 18.58
C VAL A 26 -12.00 35.05 18.54
N ALA A 27 -12.75 34.85 17.45
CA ALA A 27 -13.55 33.63 17.28
C ALA A 27 -12.68 32.37 17.30
N LYS A 28 -11.50 32.39 16.65
CA LYS A 28 -10.54 31.29 16.71
C LYS A 28 -10.10 30.97 18.13
N ASN A 29 -9.83 32.00 18.95
CA ASN A 29 -9.37 31.81 20.32
C ASN A 29 -10.46 31.21 21.24
N PHE A 30 -11.76 31.46 20.94
CA PHE A 30 -12.88 30.91 21.70
C PHE A 30 -13.43 29.58 21.11
N LEU A 31 -13.31 29.36 19.81
CA LEU A 31 -13.91 28.21 19.13
C LEU A 31 -12.93 27.05 18.88
N VAL A 32 -11.62 27.34 18.84
CA VAL A 32 -10.60 26.29 18.67
C VAL A 32 -10.17 25.82 20.05
N PRO A 33 -10.41 24.54 20.40
CA PRO A 33 -9.93 23.98 21.64
C PRO A 33 -8.41 24.17 21.74
N SER A 34 -7.94 24.80 22.80
CA SER A 34 -6.52 25.00 23.12
C SER A 34 -6.24 24.37 24.47
N GLY A 35 -5.14 23.63 24.57
CA GLY A 35 -4.73 22.96 25.80
C GLY A 35 -4.53 21.46 25.60
N ASN A 36 -4.15 20.78 26.67
CA ASN A 36 -4.01 19.36 26.71
C ASN A 36 -5.35 18.71 27.10
N VAL A 37 -5.59 17.54 26.54
CA VAL A 37 -6.73 16.68 26.84
C VAL A 37 -6.24 15.28 27.15
N LYS A 38 -7.04 14.52 27.87
CA LYS A 38 -6.73 13.17 28.28
C LYS A 38 -7.21 12.18 27.20
N LEU A 39 -6.31 11.35 26.71
CA LEU A 39 -6.61 10.26 25.78
C LEU A 39 -6.40 8.92 26.51
N THR A 40 -7.49 8.20 26.75
CA THR A 40 -7.47 6.85 27.36
C THR A 40 -7.54 5.79 26.28
N ILE A 41 -6.59 4.86 26.28
CA ILE A 41 -6.46 3.80 25.28
C ILE A 41 -6.66 2.46 25.94
N ASN A 42 -7.59 1.64 25.43
CA ASN A 42 -7.97 0.30 25.92
C ASN A 42 -8.33 0.27 27.43
N GLY A 43 -8.68 1.43 28.01
CA GLY A 43 -9.01 1.56 29.43
C GLY A 43 -7.80 1.53 30.39
N GLU A 44 -6.59 1.36 29.87
CA GLU A 44 -5.37 1.14 30.69
C GLU A 44 -4.33 2.25 30.50
N LYS A 45 -4.07 2.66 29.26
CA LYS A 45 -3.03 3.64 28.94
C LYS A 45 -3.62 5.03 28.84
N GLU A 46 -3.13 5.95 29.66
CA GLU A 46 -3.53 7.36 29.64
C GLU A 46 -2.39 8.24 29.08
N LEU A 47 -2.74 9.10 28.13
CA LEU A 47 -1.84 10.06 27.52
C LEU A 47 -2.43 11.46 27.67
N GLU A 48 -1.59 12.43 28.04
CA GLU A 48 -1.93 13.84 27.95
C GLU A 48 -1.46 14.38 26.59
N VAL A 49 -2.38 14.81 25.76
CA VAL A 49 -2.12 15.15 24.35
C VAL A 49 -2.66 16.53 24.00
N ALA A 50 -1.99 17.21 23.07
CA ALA A 50 -2.47 18.51 22.57
C ALA A 50 -3.77 18.33 21.77
N SER A 51 -4.75 19.20 22.04
CA SER A 51 -6.02 19.23 21.30
C SER A 51 -5.86 19.82 19.89
N GLY A 52 -6.79 19.44 18.99
CA GLY A 52 -6.92 20.05 17.66
C GLY A 52 -6.41 19.21 16.48
N SER A 53 -5.54 18.24 16.72
CA SER A 53 -5.03 17.32 15.69
C SER A 53 -6.01 16.17 15.42
N THR A 54 -5.77 15.40 14.34
CA THR A 54 -6.49 14.14 14.12
C THR A 54 -6.02 13.08 15.11
N LEU A 55 -6.91 12.15 15.46
CA LEU A 55 -6.56 11.04 16.37
C LEU A 55 -5.40 10.21 15.80
N LEU A 56 -5.40 9.94 14.48
CA LEU A 56 -4.29 9.27 13.79
C LEU A 56 -2.95 9.95 14.04
N ASN A 57 -2.89 11.27 13.84
CA ASN A 57 -1.64 12.02 14.03
C ASN A 57 -1.28 12.13 15.52
N THR A 58 -2.26 12.32 16.39
CA THR A 58 -2.05 12.38 17.85
C THR A 58 -1.44 11.08 18.36
N LEU A 59 -1.96 9.94 17.93
CA LEU A 59 -1.43 8.62 18.28
C LEU A 59 0.00 8.43 17.74
N SER A 60 0.23 8.77 16.46
CA SER A 60 1.55 8.66 15.83
C SER A 60 2.63 9.45 16.54
N VAL A 61 2.35 10.72 16.92
CA VAL A 61 3.29 11.56 17.69
C VAL A 61 3.62 10.95 19.07
N ASN A 62 2.71 10.15 19.62
CA ASN A 62 2.89 9.46 20.90
C ASN A 62 3.38 8.00 20.73
N GLY A 63 3.91 7.64 19.57
CA GLY A 63 4.52 6.32 19.31
C GLY A 63 3.50 5.18 19.14
N ILE A 64 2.25 5.49 18.79
CA ILE A 64 1.20 4.51 18.53
C ILE A 64 0.78 4.66 17.06
N PHE A 65 1.11 3.68 16.25
CA PHE A 65 1.01 3.78 14.79
C PHE A 65 -0.20 2.98 14.28
N LEU A 66 -1.34 3.65 14.08
CA LEU A 66 -2.48 3.06 13.39
C LEU A 66 -2.16 2.84 11.89
N SER A 67 -2.67 1.76 11.36
CA SER A 67 -2.62 1.46 9.93
C SER A 67 -3.20 2.61 9.09
N SER A 68 -2.51 3.07 8.05
CA SER A 68 -2.98 4.15 7.19
C SER A 68 -2.32 4.13 5.81
N ALA A 69 -2.85 3.36 4.86
CA ALA A 69 -2.31 3.27 3.50
C ALA A 69 -2.47 4.56 2.68
N CYS A 70 -3.52 5.35 2.93
CA CYS A 70 -3.79 6.60 2.22
C CYS A 70 -3.09 7.83 2.81
N GLY A 71 -2.33 7.68 3.90
CA GLY A 71 -1.69 8.80 4.60
C GLY A 71 -2.69 9.77 5.25
N GLY A 72 -3.77 9.25 5.81
CA GLY A 72 -4.72 10.05 6.58
C GLY A 72 -5.82 10.75 5.76
N LYS A 73 -5.98 10.40 4.47
CA LYS A 73 -6.97 11.05 3.58
C LYS A 73 -8.40 10.51 3.70
N GLY A 74 -8.64 9.48 4.52
CA GLY A 74 -9.96 8.88 4.74
C GLY A 74 -10.43 7.92 3.65
N SER A 75 -9.60 7.60 2.66
CA SER A 75 -10.00 6.80 1.49
C SER A 75 -9.73 5.30 1.60
N CYS A 76 -8.75 4.85 2.42
CA CYS A 76 -8.40 3.43 2.52
C CYS A 76 -9.18 2.66 3.59
N GLY A 77 -9.80 3.35 4.54
CA GLY A 77 -10.55 2.71 5.62
C GLY A 77 -9.72 1.93 6.65
N GLN A 78 -8.38 2.01 6.63
CA GLN A 78 -7.55 1.14 7.47
C GLN A 78 -7.32 1.66 8.90
N CYS A 79 -7.36 2.97 9.14
CA CYS A 79 -7.13 3.55 10.47
C CYS A 79 -8.36 3.40 11.41
N LYS A 80 -8.96 2.20 11.38
CA LYS A 80 -10.14 1.86 12.18
C LYS A 80 -9.79 1.77 13.66
N CYS A 81 -10.60 2.42 14.48
CA CYS A 81 -10.57 2.28 15.93
C CYS A 81 -11.98 2.49 16.48
N GLN A 82 -12.28 1.98 17.67
CA GLN A 82 -13.50 2.34 18.36
C GLN A 82 -13.25 3.60 19.19
N VAL A 83 -14.08 4.62 19.02
CA VAL A 83 -14.03 5.85 19.81
C VAL A 83 -15.22 5.84 20.76
N LEU A 84 -14.99 5.38 22.00
CA LEU A 84 -16.03 5.16 22.99
C LEU A 84 -16.58 6.48 23.52
N GLU A 85 -15.70 7.49 23.70
CA GLU A 85 -16.06 8.80 24.21
C GLU A 85 -15.25 9.90 23.49
N GLY A 86 -15.82 11.08 23.33
CA GLY A 86 -15.12 12.28 22.83
C GLY A 86 -14.98 12.38 21.30
N GLY A 87 -15.43 11.37 20.53
CA GLY A 87 -15.24 11.31 19.08
C GLY A 87 -16.27 12.07 18.23
N GLY A 88 -17.37 12.52 18.82
CA GLY A 88 -18.51 13.08 18.08
C GLY A 88 -19.19 12.06 17.16
N GLU A 89 -20.05 12.54 16.27
CA GLU A 89 -20.78 11.68 15.33
C GLU A 89 -19.91 11.21 14.17
N ILE A 90 -20.30 10.06 13.57
CA ILE A 90 -19.65 9.52 12.37
C ILE A 90 -19.86 10.44 11.17
N LEU A 91 -18.81 10.71 10.43
CA LEU A 91 -18.86 11.57 9.25
C LEU A 91 -19.37 10.80 8.01
N PRO A 92 -20.05 11.47 7.06
CA PRO A 92 -20.49 10.84 5.82
C PRO A 92 -19.36 10.17 5.02
N SER A 93 -18.13 10.71 5.11
CA SER A 93 -16.93 10.14 4.49
C SER A 93 -16.47 8.82 5.12
N GLU A 94 -16.87 8.53 6.36
CA GLU A 94 -16.49 7.32 7.09
C GLU A 94 -17.51 6.18 6.87
N VAL A 95 -18.77 6.52 6.64
CA VAL A 95 -19.90 5.58 6.52
C VAL A 95 -19.63 4.42 5.54
N PRO A 96 -19.04 4.63 4.33
CA PRO A 96 -18.77 3.54 3.39
C PRO A 96 -17.79 2.47 3.91
N HIS A 97 -17.01 2.80 4.94
CA HIS A 97 -15.98 1.90 5.49
C HIS A 97 -16.49 1.02 6.65
N PHE A 98 -17.75 1.19 7.07
CA PHE A 98 -18.30 0.50 8.24
C PHE A 98 -19.66 -0.10 7.98
N SER A 99 -19.86 -1.34 8.43
CA SER A 99 -21.19 -1.93 8.51
C SER A 99 -22.07 -1.16 9.52
N ARG A 100 -23.39 -1.32 9.43
CA ARG A 100 -24.35 -0.71 10.40
C ARG A 100 -24.02 -1.10 11.85
N LYS A 101 -23.60 -2.34 12.08
CA LYS A 101 -23.20 -2.81 13.41
C LYS A 101 -21.95 -2.08 13.89
N GLN A 102 -20.93 -1.96 13.05
CA GLN A 102 -19.72 -1.23 13.41
C GLN A 102 -19.98 0.25 13.71
N GLN A 103 -20.88 0.89 12.95
CA GLN A 103 -21.29 2.28 13.24
C GLN A 103 -21.96 2.41 14.62
N GLN A 104 -22.79 1.44 15.00
CA GLN A 104 -23.43 1.38 16.32
C GLN A 104 -22.43 1.07 17.45
N ASP A 105 -21.38 0.30 17.13
CA ASP A 105 -20.30 -0.07 18.05
C ASP A 105 -19.19 1.01 18.10
N HIS A 106 -19.48 2.25 17.67
CA HIS A 106 -18.58 3.42 17.71
C HIS A 106 -17.27 3.28 16.94
N TRP A 107 -17.26 2.47 15.88
CA TRP A 107 -16.11 2.42 14.99
C TRP A 107 -15.95 3.70 14.17
N ARG A 108 -14.72 4.21 14.11
CA ARG A 108 -14.37 5.46 13.43
C ARG A 108 -13.05 5.30 12.65
N LEU A 109 -12.80 6.22 11.73
CA LEU A 109 -11.48 6.35 11.11
C LEU A 109 -10.65 7.37 11.91
N GLY A 110 -9.55 6.94 12.51
CA GLY A 110 -8.68 7.80 13.32
C GLY A 110 -8.20 9.06 12.59
N CYS A 111 -8.06 9.02 11.26
CA CYS A 111 -7.71 10.18 10.45
C CYS A 111 -8.86 11.20 10.27
N GLN A 112 -10.10 10.83 10.52
CA GLN A 112 -11.27 11.71 10.40
C GLN A 112 -11.73 12.23 11.75
N VAL A 113 -11.35 11.60 12.84
CA VAL A 113 -11.67 12.03 14.21
C VAL A 113 -10.65 13.08 14.67
N LYS A 114 -11.12 14.22 15.15
CA LYS A 114 -10.28 15.25 15.78
C LYS A 114 -10.34 15.16 17.29
N VAL A 115 -9.18 15.19 17.93
CA VAL A 115 -9.04 15.22 19.38
C VAL A 115 -9.34 16.63 19.86
N LYS A 116 -10.52 16.85 20.45
CA LYS A 116 -10.99 18.18 20.88
C LYS A 116 -11.24 18.27 22.39
N SER A 117 -11.50 17.14 23.03
CA SER A 117 -11.80 16.99 24.45
C SER A 117 -11.22 15.66 24.93
N ASP A 118 -11.37 15.36 26.20
CA ASP A 118 -11.04 14.04 26.74
C ASP A 118 -11.71 12.96 25.91
N MET A 119 -10.96 11.90 25.61
CA MET A 119 -11.36 10.86 24.66
C MET A 119 -10.98 9.48 25.19
N SER A 120 -11.87 8.52 25.00
CA SER A 120 -11.60 7.11 25.27
C SER A 120 -11.69 6.31 23.97
N ILE A 121 -10.66 5.54 23.68
CA ILE A 121 -10.59 4.72 22.47
C ILE A 121 -10.22 3.27 22.79
N LYS A 122 -10.62 2.38 21.87
CA LYS A 122 -10.15 1.00 21.84
C LYS A 122 -9.51 0.73 20.49
N ILE A 123 -8.29 0.21 20.52
CA ILE A 123 -7.49 -0.21 19.36
C ILE A 123 -7.04 -1.64 19.55
N ASP A 124 -6.70 -2.32 18.45
CA ASP A 124 -6.12 -3.65 18.50
C ASP A 124 -4.79 -3.64 19.23
N GLU A 125 -4.52 -4.64 20.06
CA GLU A 125 -3.28 -4.74 20.84
C GLU A 125 -2.05 -4.87 19.94
N SER A 126 -2.17 -5.47 18.77
CA SER A 126 -1.10 -5.59 17.78
C SER A 126 -0.55 -4.22 17.36
N VAL A 127 -1.38 -3.19 17.35
CA VAL A 127 -0.98 -1.81 17.05
C VAL A 127 0.01 -1.26 18.07
N LEU A 128 -0.05 -1.72 19.31
CA LEU A 128 0.88 -1.29 20.37
C LEU A 128 2.29 -1.88 20.19
N GLY A 129 2.44 -2.93 19.39
CA GLY A 129 3.73 -3.55 19.04
C GLY A 129 4.42 -2.92 17.82
N VAL A 130 3.74 -2.04 17.09
CA VAL A 130 4.32 -1.38 15.91
C VAL A 130 5.40 -0.40 16.31
N LYS A 131 6.53 -0.45 15.60
CA LYS A 131 7.68 0.46 15.79
C LYS A 131 7.96 1.27 14.53
N GLU A 132 8.68 2.36 14.70
CA GLU A 132 9.24 3.17 13.60
C GLU A 132 10.76 3.13 13.68
N TRP A 133 11.44 2.97 12.53
CA TRP A 133 12.90 2.90 12.44
C TRP A 133 13.43 3.79 11.32
N GLU A 134 14.61 4.35 11.52
CA GLU A 134 15.43 4.88 10.45
C GLU A 134 16.24 3.74 9.84
N CYS A 135 15.79 3.24 8.67
CA CYS A 135 16.39 2.13 7.96
C CYS A 135 17.40 2.60 6.92
N GLU A 136 18.38 1.76 6.59
CA GLU A 136 19.35 2.01 5.52
C GLU A 136 18.98 1.25 4.25
N VAL A 137 18.96 1.93 3.11
CA VAL A 137 18.75 1.29 1.80
C VAL A 137 19.93 0.39 1.47
N ILE A 138 19.67 -0.90 1.29
CA ILE A 138 20.66 -1.90 0.87
C ILE A 138 20.67 -2.05 -0.66
N SER A 139 19.48 -2.12 -1.27
CA SER A 139 19.30 -2.32 -2.70
C SER A 139 18.05 -1.61 -3.19
N ASN A 140 18.10 -1.12 -4.42
CA ASN A 140 16.97 -0.48 -5.09
C ASN A 140 17.08 -0.66 -6.62
N LYS A 141 17.01 -1.89 -7.10
CA LYS A 141 17.20 -2.24 -8.51
C LYS A 141 15.88 -2.62 -9.17
N ASN A 142 15.75 -2.35 -10.46
CA ASN A 142 14.64 -2.89 -11.23
C ASN A 142 14.74 -4.42 -11.31
N VAL A 143 13.60 -5.07 -11.12
CA VAL A 143 13.40 -6.51 -11.31
C VAL A 143 12.39 -6.81 -12.43
N ALA A 144 11.71 -5.75 -12.90
CA ALA A 144 10.89 -5.73 -14.11
C ALA A 144 10.92 -4.30 -14.67
N THR A 145 10.38 -4.11 -15.87
CA THR A 145 10.48 -2.83 -16.60
C THR A 145 10.13 -1.61 -15.74
N PHE A 146 9.08 -1.72 -14.92
CA PHE A 146 8.57 -0.62 -14.10
C PHE A 146 8.45 -0.96 -12.62
N ILE A 147 9.14 -2.01 -12.16
CA ILE A 147 9.09 -2.47 -10.77
C ILE A 147 10.52 -2.57 -10.24
N LYS A 148 10.75 -1.95 -9.08
CA LYS A 148 11.97 -2.10 -8.30
C LYS A 148 11.76 -3.08 -7.15
N GLU A 149 12.81 -3.86 -6.89
CA GLU A 149 13.03 -4.50 -5.60
C GLU A 149 13.75 -3.48 -4.71
N PHE A 150 13.06 -3.04 -3.66
CA PHE A 150 13.58 -2.09 -2.70
C PHE A 150 13.81 -2.78 -1.38
N ILE A 151 15.07 -2.84 -0.94
CA ILE A 151 15.48 -3.53 0.29
C ILE A 151 16.13 -2.53 1.24
N VAL A 152 15.65 -2.51 2.48
CA VAL A 152 16.25 -1.73 3.56
C VAL A 152 16.64 -2.63 4.73
N ALA A 153 17.73 -2.27 5.42
CA ALA A 153 18.11 -2.90 6.68
C ALA A 153 17.48 -2.18 7.86
N LEU A 154 17.01 -2.92 8.83
CA LEU A 154 16.70 -2.38 10.15
C LEU A 154 17.98 -1.91 10.85
N PRO A 155 17.89 -0.96 11.81
CA PRO A 155 19.04 -0.58 12.63
C PRO A 155 19.63 -1.79 13.36
N LYS A 156 20.94 -1.75 13.59
CA LYS A 156 21.66 -2.87 14.24
C LYS A 156 21.05 -3.20 15.61
N GLY A 157 20.64 -4.46 15.78
CA GLY A 157 20.03 -4.98 17.01
C GLY A 157 18.51 -4.77 17.10
N GLU A 158 17.90 -4.15 16.11
CA GLU A 158 16.46 -4.11 15.98
C GLU A 158 15.94 -5.30 15.19
N HIS A 159 14.77 -5.76 15.55
CA HIS A 159 14.06 -6.87 14.91
C HIS A 159 12.58 -6.50 14.73
N MET A 160 12.00 -6.98 13.64
CA MET A 160 10.57 -6.84 13.37
C MET A 160 9.95 -8.24 13.27
N ASP A 161 9.17 -8.61 14.29
CA ASP A 161 8.32 -9.80 14.22
C ASP A 161 7.11 -9.50 13.35
N PHE A 162 6.87 -10.32 12.32
CA PHE A 162 5.72 -10.14 11.43
C PHE A 162 5.22 -11.46 10.87
N ILE A 163 3.98 -11.49 10.47
CA ILE A 163 3.36 -12.62 9.76
C ILE A 163 3.46 -12.34 8.25
N PRO A 164 3.86 -13.31 7.41
CA PRO A 164 3.93 -13.13 5.96
C PRO A 164 2.60 -12.67 5.36
N GLY A 165 2.69 -11.65 4.48
CA GLY A 165 1.52 -10.94 3.98
C GLY A 165 1.28 -9.60 4.67
N SER A 166 1.98 -9.32 5.80
CA SER A 166 2.01 -7.99 6.40
C SER A 166 2.64 -6.96 5.47
N TYR A 167 2.33 -5.68 5.71
CA TYR A 167 2.94 -4.55 5.02
C TYR A 167 3.70 -3.64 5.98
N ALA A 168 4.63 -2.86 5.43
CA ALA A 168 5.31 -1.78 6.11
C ALA A 168 4.85 -0.43 5.55
N GLN A 169 4.99 0.62 6.34
CA GLN A 169 4.76 1.99 5.90
C GLN A 169 6.10 2.70 5.71
N ILE A 170 6.20 3.48 4.66
CA ILE A 170 7.33 4.38 4.40
C ILE A 170 6.88 5.83 4.53
N LYS A 171 7.66 6.62 5.26
CA LYS A 171 7.48 8.06 5.40
C LYS A 171 8.17 8.78 4.23
N ILE A 172 7.40 9.55 3.49
CA ILE A 172 7.86 10.29 2.32
C ILE A 172 8.02 11.74 2.71
N PRO A 173 9.24 12.29 2.70
CA PRO A 173 9.47 13.69 3.05
C PRO A 173 8.94 14.66 1.98
N LYS A 174 9.05 15.94 2.25
CA LYS A 174 8.91 16.96 1.20
C LYS A 174 10.07 16.84 0.22
N PHE A 175 9.77 16.81 -1.08
CA PHE A 175 10.79 16.74 -2.13
C PHE A 175 10.28 17.35 -3.43
N SER A 176 11.23 17.65 -4.34
CA SER A 176 10.97 17.95 -5.75
C SER A 176 12.03 17.23 -6.55
N MET A 177 11.63 16.54 -7.61
CA MET A 177 12.51 15.73 -8.43
C MET A 177 12.17 15.79 -9.92
N ASP A 178 13.18 15.53 -10.72
CA ASP A 178 13.13 15.34 -12.17
C ASP A 178 13.63 13.92 -12.46
N TYR A 179 12.82 13.11 -13.14
CA TYR A 179 13.15 11.69 -13.34
C TYR A 179 14.47 11.47 -14.08
N ASP A 180 14.78 12.32 -15.07
CA ASP A 180 16.02 12.19 -15.85
C ASP A 180 17.28 12.48 -15.02
N LYS A 181 17.16 13.37 -14.03
CA LYS A 181 18.31 13.85 -13.24
C LYS A 181 18.49 13.08 -11.94
N ASP A 182 17.38 12.74 -11.28
CA ASP A 182 17.39 12.27 -9.90
C ASP A 182 17.26 10.75 -9.78
N ILE A 183 16.74 10.05 -10.82
CA ILE A 183 16.72 8.59 -10.86
C ILE A 183 18.03 8.07 -11.43
N ASP A 184 18.71 7.22 -10.69
CA ASP A 184 19.94 6.56 -11.14
C ASP A 184 19.61 5.49 -12.19
N LYS A 185 19.99 5.76 -13.44
CA LYS A 185 19.73 4.87 -14.58
C LYS A 185 20.42 3.52 -14.46
N SER A 186 21.56 3.47 -13.76
CA SER A 186 22.26 2.20 -13.51
C SER A 186 21.44 1.25 -12.61
N LEU A 187 20.54 1.80 -11.76
CA LEU A 187 19.64 1.03 -10.92
C LEU A 187 18.34 0.61 -11.66
N ILE A 188 18.07 1.21 -12.84
CA ILE A 188 17.06 0.71 -13.78
C ILE A 188 17.61 -0.49 -14.52
N GLY A 189 18.84 -0.38 -15.02
CA GLY A 189 19.53 -1.38 -15.84
C GLY A 189 19.26 -1.26 -17.33
N ASP A 190 20.26 -1.66 -18.12
CA ASP A 190 20.26 -1.54 -19.59
C ASP A 190 19.12 -2.31 -20.27
N GLU A 191 18.64 -3.37 -19.61
CA GLU A 191 17.53 -4.18 -20.10
C GLU A 191 16.20 -3.41 -20.12
N TYR A 192 15.95 -2.57 -19.11
CA TYR A 192 14.66 -1.89 -18.92
C TYR A 192 14.66 -0.45 -19.40
N LEU A 193 15.84 0.21 -19.47
CA LEU A 193 15.98 1.62 -19.81
C LEU A 193 15.35 1.99 -21.16
N PRO A 194 15.47 1.18 -22.24
CA PRO A 194 14.85 1.49 -23.53
C PRO A 194 13.32 1.63 -23.47
N ALA A 195 12.66 0.89 -22.58
CA ALA A 195 11.22 1.04 -22.37
C ALA A 195 10.87 2.35 -21.66
N TRP A 196 11.67 2.78 -20.70
CA TRP A 196 11.53 4.08 -20.01
C TRP A 196 11.63 5.25 -20.99
N GLU A 197 12.60 5.20 -21.89
CA GLU A 197 12.79 6.20 -22.95
C GLU A 197 11.60 6.18 -23.92
N LYS A 198 11.23 5.00 -24.42
CA LYS A 198 10.12 4.80 -25.36
C LYS A 198 8.79 5.37 -24.85
N PHE A 199 8.49 5.16 -23.57
CA PHE A 199 7.27 5.65 -22.96
C PHE A 199 7.38 7.07 -22.39
N GLY A 200 8.55 7.70 -22.45
CA GLY A 200 8.79 9.07 -22.03
C GLY A 200 8.77 9.28 -20.51
N LEU A 201 9.09 8.24 -19.72
CA LEU A 201 9.09 8.35 -18.25
C LEU A 201 10.16 9.34 -17.75
N LEU A 202 11.31 9.41 -18.41
CA LEU A 202 12.40 10.32 -18.02
C LEU A 202 12.03 11.81 -18.13
N GLY A 203 10.97 12.15 -18.88
CA GLY A 203 10.43 13.51 -18.94
C GLY A 203 9.52 13.90 -17.78
N LEU A 204 9.21 12.98 -16.87
CA LEU A 204 8.31 13.23 -15.75
C LEU A 204 8.99 14.00 -14.61
N LYS A 205 8.20 14.76 -13.87
CA LYS A 205 8.60 15.46 -12.65
C LYS A 205 7.61 15.17 -11.54
N CYS A 206 8.09 15.14 -10.31
CA CYS A 206 7.25 14.93 -9.14
C CYS A 206 7.61 15.90 -8.04
N LYS A 207 6.59 16.36 -7.31
CA LYS A 207 6.76 17.24 -6.15
C LYS A 207 5.87 16.76 -5.01
N ASN A 208 6.39 16.82 -3.81
CA ASN A 208 5.66 16.57 -2.58
C ASN A 208 5.85 17.75 -1.64
N ASP A 209 4.79 18.50 -1.38
CA ASP A 209 4.83 19.70 -0.52
C ASP A 209 4.59 19.39 0.96
N GLU A 210 4.15 18.17 1.28
CA GLU A 210 3.82 17.73 2.64
C GLU A 210 4.40 16.34 2.90
N GLU A 211 4.87 16.11 4.13
CA GLU A 211 5.24 14.77 4.54
C GLU A 211 4.02 13.84 4.43
N THR A 212 4.19 12.68 3.84
CA THR A 212 3.12 11.70 3.67
C THR A 212 3.61 10.28 3.94
N ILE A 213 2.69 9.37 4.21
CA ILE A 213 2.99 7.96 4.49
C ILE A 213 2.30 7.11 3.43
N ARG A 214 2.97 6.03 2.99
CA ARG A 214 2.36 5.01 2.11
C ARG A 214 2.73 3.62 2.59
N ALA A 215 1.77 2.71 2.42
CA ALA A 215 1.89 1.30 2.73
C ALA A 215 2.39 0.52 1.51
N TYR A 216 3.25 -0.47 1.77
CA TYR A 216 3.72 -1.44 0.79
C TYR A 216 3.82 -2.82 1.44
N SER A 217 3.20 -3.82 0.82
CA SER A 217 3.29 -5.20 1.28
C SER A 217 4.72 -5.70 1.21
N MET A 218 5.16 -6.40 2.26
CA MET A 218 6.50 -6.95 2.34
C MET A 218 6.64 -8.19 1.47
N ALA A 219 7.72 -8.26 0.72
CA ALA A 219 8.07 -9.41 -0.12
C ALA A 219 8.97 -10.42 0.58
N ASN A 220 9.68 -10.01 1.64
CA ASN A 220 10.44 -10.91 2.49
C ASN A 220 9.54 -11.65 3.48
N TYR A 221 10.00 -12.81 3.93
CA TYR A 221 9.42 -13.55 5.05
C TYR A 221 10.39 -13.54 6.25
N PRO A 222 9.94 -13.83 7.49
CA PRO A 222 10.75 -13.61 8.69
C PRO A 222 12.16 -14.24 8.66
N ALA A 223 12.33 -15.41 8.05
CA ALA A 223 13.62 -16.09 7.98
C ALA A 223 14.66 -15.40 7.07
N GLU A 224 14.27 -14.39 6.28
CA GLU A 224 15.22 -13.58 5.49
C GLU A 224 15.94 -12.51 6.31
N GLY A 225 15.64 -12.41 7.62
CA GLY A 225 16.38 -11.60 8.59
C GLY A 225 15.88 -10.17 8.71
N ASP A 226 16.68 -9.32 9.38
CA ASP A 226 16.33 -7.97 9.82
C ASP A 226 16.34 -6.97 8.67
N ARG A 227 15.42 -7.16 7.74
CA ARG A 227 15.23 -6.32 6.55
C ARG A 227 13.76 -6.17 6.20
N ILE A 228 13.45 -5.11 5.47
CA ILE A 228 12.17 -4.91 4.80
C ILE A 228 12.45 -4.93 3.30
N MET A 229 11.77 -5.80 2.57
CA MET A 229 11.87 -5.95 1.13
C MET A 229 10.52 -5.65 0.49
N LEU A 230 10.49 -4.71 -0.43
CA LEU A 230 9.29 -4.27 -1.12
C LEU A 230 9.45 -4.45 -2.64
N THR A 231 8.36 -4.73 -3.34
CA THR A 231 8.31 -4.63 -4.80
C THR A 231 7.48 -3.40 -5.17
N VAL A 232 8.13 -2.37 -5.68
CA VAL A 232 7.53 -1.06 -5.90
C VAL A 232 7.40 -0.77 -7.38
N ARG A 233 6.16 -0.71 -7.87
CA ARG A 233 5.88 -0.25 -9.23
C ARG A 233 5.86 1.27 -9.28
N ILE A 234 6.54 1.85 -10.29
CA ILE A 234 6.43 3.29 -10.58
C ILE A 234 5.00 3.63 -11.02
N ALA A 235 4.36 4.53 -10.31
CA ALA A 235 3.01 5.00 -10.63
C ALA A 235 3.10 6.22 -11.55
N THR A 236 2.98 5.98 -12.86
CA THR A 236 2.97 7.04 -13.87
C THR A 236 1.60 7.73 -13.95
N PRO A 237 1.53 8.96 -14.46
CA PRO A 237 0.27 9.51 -14.92
C PRO A 237 -0.42 8.59 -15.93
N PRO A 238 -1.75 8.64 -16.06
CA PRO A 238 -2.45 7.95 -17.12
C PRO A 238 -1.96 8.41 -18.51
N PHE A 239 -1.98 7.50 -19.49
CA PHE A 239 -1.75 7.90 -20.87
C PHE A 239 -2.89 8.79 -21.37
N LYS A 240 -2.57 9.75 -22.23
CA LYS A 240 -3.55 10.54 -22.95
C LYS A 240 -4.48 9.62 -23.78
N PRO A 241 -5.76 9.95 -23.91
CA PRO A 241 -6.61 9.36 -24.92
C PRO A 241 -5.96 9.44 -26.31
N LYS A 242 -6.19 8.45 -27.17
CA LYS A 242 -5.54 8.37 -28.50
C LYS A 242 -5.76 9.62 -29.35
N GLU A 243 -6.89 10.29 -29.17
CA GLU A 243 -7.29 11.52 -29.87
C GLU A 243 -6.46 12.74 -29.47
N GLN A 244 -5.80 12.69 -28.30
CA GLN A 244 -4.96 13.77 -27.77
C GLN A 244 -3.45 13.55 -28.06
N GLY A 245 -3.12 12.52 -28.83
CA GLY A 245 -1.75 12.18 -29.19
C GLY A 245 -1.00 11.35 -28.12
N PRO A 246 0.27 11.04 -28.38
CA PRO A 246 1.08 10.22 -27.46
C PRO A 246 1.47 10.99 -26.19
N GLY A 247 1.79 10.24 -25.14
CA GLY A 247 2.32 10.75 -23.87
C GLY A 247 1.35 10.64 -22.70
N PHE A 248 1.75 11.18 -21.57
CA PHE A 248 0.99 11.17 -20.32
C PHE A 248 0.06 12.38 -20.21
N MET A 249 -1.04 12.20 -19.46
CA MET A 249 -1.88 13.32 -19.02
C MET A 249 -1.06 14.25 -18.12
N ASP A 250 -1.45 15.54 -18.09
CA ASP A 250 -0.81 16.54 -17.23
C ASP A 250 -1.33 16.44 -15.79
N VAL A 251 -0.96 15.33 -15.15
CA VAL A 251 -1.18 15.07 -13.72
C VAL A 251 0.10 14.54 -13.11
N MET A 252 0.28 14.75 -11.83
CA MET A 252 1.50 14.35 -11.13
C MET A 252 1.60 12.83 -11.03
N PRO A 253 2.79 12.22 -11.23
CA PRO A 253 3.02 10.81 -10.95
C PRO A 253 2.87 10.50 -9.46
N GLY A 254 2.84 9.21 -9.13
CA GLY A 254 2.69 8.76 -7.75
C GLY A 254 3.87 9.20 -6.86
N ILE A 255 3.57 9.98 -5.83
CA ILE A 255 4.57 10.61 -4.94
C ILE A 255 5.52 9.57 -4.32
N ALA A 256 4.98 8.51 -3.71
CA ALA A 256 5.79 7.55 -2.98
C ALA A 256 6.69 6.73 -3.90
N SER A 257 6.15 6.22 -5.00
CA SER A 257 6.97 5.47 -5.97
C SER A 257 8.04 6.35 -6.61
N SER A 258 7.71 7.62 -6.92
CA SER A 258 8.72 8.57 -7.42
C SER A 258 9.86 8.75 -6.42
N TYR A 259 9.55 8.99 -5.15
CA TYR A 259 10.56 9.12 -4.09
C TYR A 259 11.42 7.86 -3.96
N ILE A 260 10.79 6.68 -3.86
CA ILE A 260 11.52 5.41 -3.72
C ILE A 260 12.47 5.20 -4.90
N PHE A 261 12.06 5.59 -6.12
CA PHE A 261 12.89 5.42 -7.31
C PHE A 261 14.14 6.32 -7.34
N THR A 262 14.20 7.39 -6.53
CA THR A 262 15.41 8.22 -6.38
C THR A 262 16.41 7.64 -5.37
N LEU A 263 15.97 6.79 -4.48
CA LEU A 263 16.81 6.27 -3.39
C LEU A 263 17.90 5.34 -3.90
N LYS A 264 19.06 5.42 -3.24
CA LYS A 264 20.27 4.66 -3.57
C LYS A 264 20.76 3.89 -2.34
N PRO A 265 21.53 2.82 -2.52
CA PRO A 265 22.20 2.16 -1.41
C PRO A 265 22.96 3.16 -0.52
N GLY A 266 22.78 3.08 0.79
CA GLY A 266 23.30 4.00 1.79
C GLY A 266 22.38 5.13 2.21
N ASP A 267 21.32 5.44 1.45
CA ASP A 267 20.31 6.42 1.86
C ASP A 267 19.53 5.94 3.09
N LYS A 268 19.00 6.90 3.85
CA LYS A 268 18.17 6.63 5.03
C LYS A 268 16.70 6.91 4.73
N VAL A 269 15.84 6.02 5.24
CA VAL A 269 14.39 6.15 5.13
C VAL A 269 13.72 5.77 6.44
N ILE A 270 12.60 6.43 6.73
CA ILE A 270 11.80 6.10 7.90
C ILE A 270 10.76 5.05 7.50
N MET A 271 10.81 3.91 8.16
CA MET A 271 9.89 2.79 7.98
C MET A 271 9.19 2.47 9.29
N SER A 272 7.95 2.03 9.22
CA SER A 272 7.22 1.51 10.38
C SER A 272 6.48 0.23 10.02
N GLY A 273 6.23 -0.62 11.02
CA GLY A 273 5.54 -1.90 10.85
C GLY A 273 5.62 -2.81 12.07
N PRO A 274 5.10 -4.04 11.94
CA PRO A 274 4.31 -4.55 10.83
C PRO A 274 2.84 -4.12 10.90
N TYR A 275 2.12 -4.18 9.78
CA TYR A 275 0.69 -3.92 9.68
C TYR A 275 0.01 -4.95 8.77
N GLY A 276 -1.34 -4.98 8.83
CA GLY A 276 -2.17 -5.75 7.91
C GLY A 276 -2.53 -7.13 8.43
N ASP A 277 -3.51 -7.73 7.75
CA ASP A 277 -4.17 -8.99 8.11
C ASP A 277 -4.29 -9.97 6.92
N PHE A 278 -3.59 -9.68 5.83
CA PHE A 278 -3.55 -10.54 4.65
C PHE A 278 -2.61 -11.75 4.87
N HIS A 279 -2.99 -12.63 5.79
CA HIS A 279 -2.17 -13.77 6.21
C HIS A 279 -2.70 -15.09 5.68
N PRO A 280 -1.84 -16.11 5.46
CA PRO A 280 -2.28 -17.45 5.14
C PRO A 280 -3.01 -18.08 6.33
N ILE A 281 -4.09 -18.81 6.06
CA ILE A 281 -4.82 -19.57 7.07
C ILE A 281 -4.06 -20.85 7.36
N LEU A 282 -3.55 -20.98 8.59
CA LEU A 282 -2.68 -22.10 8.98
C LEU A 282 -3.45 -23.27 9.62
N ASP A 283 -4.60 -23.01 10.22
CA ASP A 283 -5.46 -23.99 10.92
C ASP A 283 -6.49 -24.66 9.99
N SER A 284 -6.22 -24.66 8.70
CA SER A 284 -7.02 -25.29 7.65
C SER A 284 -6.18 -26.28 6.85
N ASN A 285 -6.80 -27.32 6.32
CA ASN A 285 -6.21 -28.27 5.39
C ASN A 285 -6.77 -28.14 3.95
N LYS A 286 -7.51 -27.08 3.68
CA LYS A 286 -8.01 -26.77 2.33
C LYS A 286 -6.85 -26.52 1.36
N GLU A 287 -7.09 -26.76 0.09
CA GLU A 287 -6.19 -26.35 -0.97
C GLU A 287 -5.99 -24.84 -0.95
N MET A 288 -4.75 -24.38 -1.23
CA MET A 288 -4.39 -22.96 -1.31
C MET A 288 -4.07 -22.59 -2.75
N MET A 289 -4.62 -21.48 -3.23
CA MET A 289 -4.31 -20.93 -4.54
C MET A 289 -3.92 -19.45 -4.42
N TRP A 290 -2.68 -19.15 -4.81
CA TRP A 290 -2.23 -17.77 -4.96
C TRP A 290 -2.44 -17.29 -6.39
N ILE A 291 -2.89 -16.04 -6.56
CA ILE A 291 -3.14 -15.42 -7.86
C ILE A 291 -2.47 -14.04 -7.84
N GLY A 292 -1.42 -13.87 -8.62
CA GLY A 292 -0.57 -12.69 -8.59
C GLY A 292 -0.36 -12.02 -9.94
N GLY A 293 0.03 -10.74 -9.89
CA GLY A 293 0.45 -9.98 -11.07
C GLY A 293 1.22 -8.72 -10.70
N GLY A 294 2.31 -8.44 -11.41
CA GLY A 294 3.13 -7.26 -11.16
C GLY A 294 3.63 -7.19 -9.72
N ALA A 295 3.55 -6.01 -9.10
CA ALA A 295 4.01 -5.79 -7.71
C ALA A 295 3.22 -6.57 -6.66
N GLY A 296 2.04 -7.14 -7.00
CA GLY A 296 1.30 -8.07 -6.13
C GLY A 296 2.06 -9.36 -5.81
N MET A 297 3.17 -9.60 -6.48
CA MET A 297 4.14 -10.61 -6.12
C MET A 297 4.61 -10.53 -4.64
N ALA A 298 4.73 -9.33 -4.08
CA ALA A 298 5.32 -9.12 -2.76
C ALA A 298 4.69 -9.98 -1.65
N PRO A 299 3.41 -9.78 -1.25
CA PRO A 299 2.83 -10.54 -0.15
C PRO A 299 2.70 -12.03 -0.47
N LEU A 300 2.47 -12.38 -1.74
CA LEU A 300 2.31 -13.77 -2.16
C LEU A 300 3.63 -14.53 -2.05
N ARG A 301 4.76 -13.91 -2.47
CA ARG A 301 6.10 -14.46 -2.26
C ARG A 301 6.37 -14.71 -0.78
N ALA A 302 6.12 -13.71 0.05
CA ALA A 302 6.36 -13.82 1.50
C ALA A 302 5.59 -15.01 2.11
N GLN A 303 4.32 -15.18 1.76
CA GLN A 303 3.47 -16.28 2.23
C GLN A 303 3.99 -17.63 1.75
N ILE A 304 4.21 -17.79 0.44
CA ILE A 304 4.65 -19.05 -0.18
C ILE A 304 6.01 -19.48 0.38
N MET A 305 6.98 -18.54 0.45
CA MET A 305 8.30 -18.82 1.00
C MET A 305 8.24 -19.26 2.46
N HIS A 306 7.40 -18.62 3.27
CA HIS A 306 7.25 -18.99 4.67
C HIS A 306 6.63 -20.38 4.84
N LEU A 307 5.53 -20.65 4.11
CA LEU A 307 4.86 -21.95 4.18
C LEU A 307 5.78 -23.10 3.74
N THR A 308 6.56 -22.89 2.71
CA THR A 308 7.48 -23.92 2.17
C THR A 308 8.80 -23.98 2.94
N LYS A 309 9.55 -22.87 3.01
CA LYS A 309 10.93 -22.84 3.55
C LYS A 309 11.01 -22.84 5.08
N THR A 310 9.99 -22.33 5.78
CA THR A 310 9.99 -22.26 7.26
C THR A 310 9.07 -23.31 7.87
N LEU A 311 7.82 -23.40 7.43
CA LEU A 311 6.84 -24.31 8.03
C LEU A 311 6.84 -25.70 7.40
N HIS A 312 7.45 -25.87 6.22
CA HIS A 312 7.51 -27.14 5.46
C HIS A 312 6.12 -27.78 5.30
N VAL A 313 5.13 -26.98 4.88
CA VAL A 313 3.75 -27.43 4.66
C VAL A 313 3.71 -28.41 3.49
N THR A 314 3.34 -29.68 3.76
CA THR A 314 3.27 -30.74 2.75
C THR A 314 1.94 -31.48 2.72
N ASP A 315 1.03 -31.18 3.64
CA ASP A 315 -0.23 -31.88 3.91
C ASP A 315 -1.42 -31.28 3.12
N ARG A 316 -1.19 -30.20 2.38
CA ARG A 316 -2.22 -29.57 1.55
C ARG A 316 -1.65 -29.17 0.18
N LYS A 317 -2.49 -29.17 -0.84
CA LYS A 317 -2.13 -28.75 -2.18
C LYS A 317 -2.00 -27.25 -2.28
N MET A 318 -0.97 -26.78 -2.94
CA MET A 318 -0.62 -25.37 -3.12
C MET A 318 -0.37 -25.07 -4.59
N SER A 319 -1.02 -24.05 -5.13
CA SER A 319 -0.87 -23.63 -6.53
C SER A 319 -0.64 -22.12 -6.60
N TYR A 320 0.34 -21.68 -7.37
CA TYR A 320 0.59 -20.26 -7.60
C TYR A 320 0.45 -19.92 -9.09
N PHE A 321 -0.50 -19.08 -9.43
CA PHE A 321 -0.71 -18.54 -10.76
C PHE A 321 -0.23 -17.10 -10.83
N TYR A 322 0.75 -16.82 -11.67
CA TYR A 322 1.30 -15.49 -11.86
C TYR A 322 1.08 -14.99 -13.29
N GLY A 323 0.45 -13.82 -13.44
CA GLY A 323 0.19 -13.18 -14.71
C GLY A 323 1.17 -12.06 -15.03
N ALA A 324 1.79 -12.10 -16.20
CA ALA A 324 2.67 -11.05 -16.71
C ALA A 324 2.42 -10.78 -18.20
N ARG A 325 2.96 -9.70 -18.74
CA ARG A 325 2.86 -9.37 -20.17
C ARG A 325 3.89 -10.10 -21.01
N ALA A 326 5.08 -10.27 -20.47
CA ALA A 326 6.23 -10.88 -21.13
C ALA A 326 7.21 -11.41 -20.08
N LEU A 327 8.19 -12.22 -20.51
CA LEU A 327 9.16 -12.82 -19.59
C LEU A 327 9.95 -11.78 -18.78
N ASN A 328 10.31 -10.66 -19.37
CA ASN A 328 11.04 -9.57 -18.69
C ASN A 328 10.21 -8.84 -17.61
N GLU A 329 8.94 -9.15 -17.46
CA GLU A 329 8.08 -8.67 -16.37
C GLU A 329 7.92 -9.72 -15.25
N VAL A 330 8.59 -10.89 -15.40
CA VAL A 330 8.55 -11.98 -14.42
C VAL A 330 9.82 -11.96 -13.58
N PHE A 331 9.69 -11.78 -12.28
CA PHE A 331 10.80 -11.80 -11.32
C PHE A 331 10.56 -12.86 -10.25
N TYR A 332 11.64 -13.31 -9.61
CA TYR A 332 11.66 -14.47 -8.68
C TYR A 332 11.21 -15.80 -9.31
N LEU A 333 11.25 -15.91 -10.63
CA LEU A 333 10.87 -17.12 -11.35
C LEU A 333 11.64 -18.36 -10.84
N GLU A 334 12.95 -18.20 -10.68
CA GLU A 334 13.83 -19.29 -10.23
C GLU A 334 13.49 -19.78 -8.82
N ASP A 335 13.08 -18.85 -7.93
CA ASP A 335 12.65 -19.18 -6.58
C ASP A 335 11.44 -20.13 -6.60
N PHE A 336 10.41 -19.82 -7.41
CA PHE A 336 9.20 -20.64 -7.49
C PHE A 336 9.42 -21.96 -8.22
N LEU A 337 10.25 -21.98 -9.26
CA LEU A 337 10.63 -23.20 -9.94
C LEU A 337 11.47 -24.12 -9.01
N GLN A 338 12.26 -23.55 -8.10
CA GLN A 338 12.98 -24.33 -7.11
C GLN A 338 12.03 -24.89 -6.04
N ILE A 339 11.05 -24.10 -5.57
CA ILE A 339 10.02 -24.60 -4.65
C ILE A 339 9.22 -25.74 -5.27
N GLU A 340 8.83 -25.63 -6.54
CA GLU A 340 8.10 -26.69 -7.24
C GLU A 340 8.90 -28.01 -7.30
N LYS A 341 10.22 -27.95 -7.40
CA LYS A 341 11.08 -29.14 -7.33
C LYS A 341 11.18 -29.72 -5.93
N ASP A 342 11.28 -28.86 -4.91
CA ASP A 342 11.51 -29.25 -3.52
C ASP A 342 10.22 -29.71 -2.81
N PHE A 343 9.04 -29.23 -3.26
CA PHE A 343 7.73 -29.46 -2.64
C PHE A 343 6.74 -30.05 -3.66
N PRO A 344 6.55 -31.38 -3.70
CA PRO A 344 5.65 -32.03 -4.67
C PRO A 344 4.17 -31.59 -4.59
N ASN A 345 3.78 -31.01 -3.48
CA ASN A 345 2.43 -30.46 -3.26
C ASN A 345 2.29 -28.99 -3.73
N PHE A 346 3.35 -28.38 -4.26
CA PHE A 346 3.33 -27.02 -4.81
C PHE A 346 3.52 -27.02 -6.33
N THR A 347 2.72 -26.23 -7.05
CA THR A 347 2.84 -26.02 -8.51
C THR A 347 2.88 -24.54 -8.85
N PHE A 348 3.77 -24.15 -9.76
CA PHE A 348 3.87 -22.79 -10.28
C PHE A 348 3.37 -22.72 -11.73
N HIS A 349 2.46 -21.77 -11.99
CA HIS A 349 1.85 -21.56 -13.28
C HIS A 349 2.08 -20.13 -13.77
N LEU A 350 2.86 -19.97 -14.83
CA LEU A 350 3.09 -18.68 -15.45
C LEU A 350 2.08 -18.46 -16.59
N ALA A 351 1.36 -17.36 -16.55
CA ALA A 351 0.50 -16.87 -17.63
C ALA A 351 1.13 -15.63 -18.26
N LEU A 352 1.38 -15.67 -19.58
CA LEU A 352 1.79 -14.50 -20.35
C LEU A 352 0.64 -14.06 -21.26
N ASP A 353 0.37 -12.76 -21.39
CA ASP A 353 -0.81 -12.24 -22.09
C ASP A 353 -0.88 -12.67 -23.56
N ARG A 354 0.27 -13.05 -24.14
CA ARG A 354 0.45 -13.55 -25.51
C ARG A 354 1.67 -14.48 -25.60
N PRO A 355 1.84 -15.21 -26.72
CA PRO A 355 3.09 -15.95 -26.99
C PRO A 355 4.30 -15.03 -26.89
N ASP A 356 5.35 -15.49 -26.19
CA ASP A 356 6.56 -14.72 -25.92
C ASP A 356 7.80 -15.47 -26.47
N PRO A 357 8.39 -14.98 -27.60
CA PRO A 357 9.59 -15.60 -28.17
C PRO A 357 10.80 -15.64 -27.24
N ALA A 358 10.91 -14.70 -26.29
CA ALA A 358 11.99 -14.71 -25.32
C ALA A 358 11.81 -15.85 -24.29
N ALA A 359 10.58 -16.09 -23.85
CA ALA A 359 10.25 -17.20 -22.97
C ALA A 359 10.48 -18.56 -23.68
N ASP A 360 10.06 -18.65 -24.96
CA ASP A 360 10.29 -19.84 -25.77
C ASP A 360 11.78 -20.14 -25.95
N ALA A 361 12.59 -19.11 -26.26
CA ALA A 361 14.04 -19.24 -26.43
C ALA A 361 14.75 -19.60 -25.11
N ALA A 362 14.23 -19.11 -23.98
CA ALA A 362 14.76 -19.44 -22.64
C ALA A 362 14.26 -20.81 -22.12
N GLY A 363 13.37 -21.48 -22.82
CA GLY A 363 12.77 -22.74 -22.38
C GLY A 363 11.88 -22.62 -21.15
N VAL A 364 11.34 -21.42 -20.90
CA VAL A 364 10.44 -21.16 -19.77
C VAL A 364 9.04 -21.66 -20.13
N LYS A 365 8.50 -22.51 -19.26
CA LYS A 365 7.12 -23.01 -19.43
C LYS A 365 6.11 -21.93 -19.03
N TYR A 366 5.17 -21.62 -19.91
CA TYR A 366 4.07 -20.69 -19.65
C TYR A 366 2.83 -21.08 -20.44
N THR A 367 1.68 -20.48 -20.08
CA THR A 367 0.42 -20.59 -20.83
C THR A 367 0.06 -19.21 -21.37
N PRO A 368 -0.17 -19.06 -22.70
CA PRO A 368 -0.62 -17.78 -23.25
C PRO A 368 -2.04 -17.44 -22.81
N GLY A 369 -2.26 -16.19 -22.39
CA GLY A 369 -3.56 -15.68 -21.97
C GLY A 369 -3.52 -14.89 -20.68
N PHE A 370 -4.63 -14.21 -20.38
CA PHE A 370 -4.79 -13.54 -19.08
C PHE A 370 -4.91 -14.57 -17.96
N VAL A 371 -4.33 -14.28 -16.80
CA VAL A 371 -4.21 -15.24 -15.69
C VAL A 371 -5.55 -15.85 -15.27
N HIS A 372 -6.64 -15.08 -15.21
CA HIS A 372 -7.96 -15.61 -14.84
C HIS A 372 -8.48 -16.65 -15.85
N ASN A 373 -8.26 -16.43 -17.17
CA ASN A 373 -8.62 -17.42 -18.19
C ASN A 373 -7.74 -18.67 -18.10
N VAL A 374 -6.44 -18.48 -17.87
CA VAL A 374 -5.51 -19.60 -17.69
C VAL A 374 -5.92 -20.45 -16.47
N ILE A 375 -6.22 -19.82 -15.33
CA ILE A 375 -6.71 -20.51 -14.12
C ILE A 375 -7.97 -21.32 -14.44
N TYR A 376 -8.96 -20.69 -15.08
CA TYR A 376 -10.21 -21.36 -15.42
C TYR A 376 -9.98 -22.56 -16.33
N GLU A 377 -9.36 -22.34 -17.50
CA GLU A 377 -9.24 -23.37 -18.54
C GLU A 377 -8.29 -24.51 -18.17
N THR A 378 -7.22 -24.25 -17.41
CA THR A 378 -6.21 -25.25 -17.07
C THR A 378 -6.43 -25.93 -15.73
N TYR A 379 -7.25 -25.33 -14.85
CA TYR A 379 -7.38 -25.81 -13.49
C TYR A 379 -8.84 -25.89 -12.98
N LEU A 380 -9.53 -24.76 -12.85
CA LEU A 380 -10.83 -24.72 -12.16
C LEU A 380 -11.98 -25.31 -12.93
N LYS A 381 -11.94 -25.30 -14.26
CA LYS A 381 -13.00 -25.85 -15.14
C LYS A 381 -13.33 -27.33 -14.85
N ASN A 382 -12.33 -28.11 -14.46
CA ASN A 382 -12.45 -29.53 -14.16
C ASN A 382 -12.19 -29.84 -12.67
N HIS A 383 -12.12 -28.82 -11.81
CA HIS A 383 -11.95 -29.02 -10.40
C HIS A 383 -13.27 -29.45 -9.74
N GLU A 384 -13.24 -30.45 -8.85
CA GLU A 384 -14.44 -31.02 -8.26
C GLU A 384 -15.16 -30.05 -7.31
N ALA A 385 -14.42 -29.23 -6.57
CA ALA A 385 -14.95 -28.30 -5.56
C ALA A 385 -14.13 -26.99 -5.54
N PRO A 386 -14.23 -26.10 -6.55
CA PRO A 386 -13.52 -24.83 -6.55
C PRO A 386 -13.94 -23.92 -5.38
N GLU A 387 -15.14 -24.09 -4.85
CA GLU A 387 -15.67 -23.36 -3.67
C GLU A 387 -14.97 -23.72 -2.36
N ASP A 388 -14.25 -24.84 -2.31
CA ASP A 388 -13.51 -25.27 -1.12
C ASP A 388 -12.04 -24.82 -1.07
N ILE A 389 -11.56 -24.20 -2.15
CA ILE A 389 -10.19 -23.65 -2.21
C ILE A 389 -10.10 -22.32 -1.44
N GLU A 390 -8.98 -22.08 -0.77
CA GLU A 390 -8.62 -20.78 -0.21
C GLU A 390 -7.79 -19.99 -1.23
N TYR A 391 -8.33 -18.87 -1.69
CA TYR A 391 -7.72 -18.02 -2.71
C TYR A 391 -7.04 -16.81 -2.07
N TYR A 392 -5.79 -16.57 -2.43
CA TYR A 392 -4.98 -15.42 -1.99
C TYR A 392 -4.61 -14.60 -3.21
N MET A 393 -5.13 -13.38 -3.33
CA MET A 393 -4.97 -12.58 -4.52
C MET A 393 -4.31 -11.23 -4.24
N CYS A 394 -3.32 -10.87 -5.07
CA CYS A 394 -2.75 -9.54 -5.07
C CYS A 394 -2.24 -9.15 -6.46
N GLY A 395 -2.64 -7.98 -6.96
CA GLY A 395 -2.22 -7.51 -8.27
C GLY A 395 -2.99 -6.30 -8.79
N PRO A 396 -2.85 -5.99 -10.08
CA PRO A 396 -3.53 -4.85 -10.71
C PRO A 396 -5.06 -4.95 -10.63
N GLY A 397 -5.74 -3.83 -10.37
CA GLY A 397 -7.19 -3.77 -10.23
C GLY A 397 -8.01 -4.45 -11.34
N PRO A 398 -7.66 -4.29 -12.64
CA PRO A 398 -8.35 -5.04 -13.70
C PRO A 398 -8.20 -6.55 -13.61
N MET A 399 -7.04 -7.05 -13.16
CA MET A 399 -6.83 -8.48 -12.92
C MET A 399 -7.69 -8.95 -11.75
N SER A 400 -7.66 -8.23 -10.63
CA SER A 400 -8.45 -8.58 -9.45
C SER A 400 -9.94 -8.68 -9.76
N LYS A 401 -10.50 -7.68 -10.44
CA LYS A 401 -11.92 -7.71 -10.87
C LYS A 401 -12.27 -8.89 -11.77
N ALA A 402 -11.37 -9.27 -12.69
CA ALA A 402 -11.60 -10.40 -13.56
C ALA A 402 -11.55 -11.73 -12.82
N VAL A 403 -10.63 -11.87 -11.85
CA VAL A 403 -10.52 -13.04 -10.99
C VAL A 403 -11.73 -13.12 -10.04
N GLU A 404 -12.11 -12.04 -9.37
CA GLU A 404 -13.27 -11.96 -8.49
C GLU A 404 -14.54 -12.43 -9.23
N LYS A 405 -14.75 -11.89 -10.46
CA LYS A 405 -15.90 -12.31 -11.28
C LYS A 405 -15.86 -13.80 -11.63
N MET A 406 -14.70 -14.32 -12.02
CA MET A 406 -14.53 -15.75 -12.36
C MET A 406 -14.85 -16.63 -11.15
N LEU A 407 -14.37 -16.26 -9.95
CA LEU A 407 -14.62 -17.02 -8.73
C LEU A 407 -16.09 -16.93 -8.28
N ASP A 408 -16.72 -15.77 -8.41
CA ASP A 408 -18.16 -15.59 -8.18
C ASP A 408 -19.01 -16.45 -9.12
N ASP A 409 -18.68 -16.46 -10.42
CA ASP A 409 -19.33 -17.31 -11.44
C ASP A 409 -19.18 -18.83 -11.11
N LEU A 410 -18.14 -19.22 -10.36
CA LEU A 410 -17.91 -20.60 -9.87
C LEU A 410 -18.55 -20.88 -8.50
N GLY A 411 -19.22 -19.90 -7.91
CA GLY A 411 -19.87 -20.05 -6.59
C GLY A 411 -18.92 -20.03 -5.41
N VAL A 412 -17.72 -19.52 -5.55
CA VAL A 412 -16.73 -19.41 -4.45
C VAL A 412 -17.24 -18.46 -3.38
N PRO A 413 -17.37 -18.87 -2.11
CA PRO A 413 -17.79 -18.00 -1.04
C PRO A 413 -16.78 -16.85 -0.80
N ALA A 414 -17.28 -15.66 -0.53
CA ALA A 414 -16.43 -14.46 -0.33
C ALA A 414 -15.38 -14.64 0.79
N GLN A 415 -15.71 -15.44 1.82
CA GLN A 415 -14.78 -15.75 2.91
C GLN A 415 -13.57 -16.61 2.50
N ASN A 416 -13.65 -17.29 1.37
CA ASN A 416 -12.55 -18.09 0.82
C ASN A 416 -11.65 -17.26 -0.11
N LEU A 417 -12.00 -16.00 -0.36
CA LEU A 417 -11.19 -15.08 -1.15
C LEU A 417 -10.56 -14.02 -0.25
N MET A 418 -9.27 -14.17 0.03
CA MET A 418 -8.43 -13.19 0.69
C MET A 418 -7.70 -12.35 -0.37
N PHE A 419 -7.71 -11.03 -0.22
CA PHE A 419 -7.01 -10.15 -1.17
C PHE A 419 -6.40 -8.95 -0.49
N ASP A 420 -5.24 -8.55 -1.00
CA ASP A 420 -4.60 -7.29 -0.65
C ASP A 420 -4.80 -6.30 -1.80
N ASN A 421 -5.48 -5.18 -1.51
CA ASN A 421 -5.83 -4.20 -2.53
C ASN A 421 -4.88 -3.00 -2.44
N PHE A 422 -4.03 -2.84 -3.43
CA PHE A 422 -3.08 -1.72 -3.51
C PHE A 422 -3.72 -0.36 -3.83
N GLY A 423 -5.03 -0.21 -3.67
CA GLY A 423 -5.75 1.05 -3.83
C GLY A 423 -5.36 1.80 -5.11
N GLY A 424 -6.06 1.57 -6.20
CA GLY A 424 -5.90 2.32 -7.44
C GLY A 424 -6.75 3.58 -7.43
#